data_d66aa0e6a5c3b4c25bcf2210817e19e5
#
_entry.id   d66aa0e6a5c3b4c25bcf2210817e19e5
#
_cell.length_a   1.000
_cell.length_b   1.000
_cell.length_c   1.000
_cell.angle_alpha   90.00
_cell.angle_beta   90.00
_cell.angle_gamma   90.00
#
_symmetry.space_group_name_H-M   'P 1'
#
loop_
_entity.id
_entity.type
_entity.pdbx_description
1 polymer ?
#
loop_
_entity_poly.entity_id
_entity_poly.type
_entity_poly.pdbx_seq_one_letter_code
_entity_poly.pdbx_strand_id
1 'polypeptide(L)'
;MKGLYYKELFSKKEGGMLPQLVIAENENMQSRFVVQKILDLREEGIPLEEMAVLFRSSFLSFDLEIELTKANIPFVKYGGFKFIETAHVKDMIAYLRVLENPRDIVSWNRILLLIEGVGPRTAERVTEDIMSHKLNISGKSSEALVSEKFWQEFNDYPEGIRKLFDRLRGVASSRMTPAEKAFQVLEYYTPILKSQYDDHPKRMKDLEMFQNIAERYTDTESFLTDMALEPPTESVVDIESPGQEEEMLVLSTIHSAKGLEWKAVFLIYALEGRFPSLRALTSEKETEEELRLMYVACTRAKDYLFVTYPINIFDRESGTVLSKPSRFIQGIDERLLEPWIVE
;
A
#
# COMPACT_ATOMS: atom_id res chain seq x y z
N MET A 1 -29.41 9.66 15.34
CA MET A 1 -29.92 8.43 14.70
C MET A 1 -31.45 8.39 14.88
N LYS A 2 -32.20 8.78 13.86
CA LYS A 2 -33.67 8.63 13.83
C LYS A 2 -33.97 7.27 13.22
N GLY A 3 -34.56 6.34 13.97
CA GLY A 3 -35.04 5.05 13.47
C GLY A 3 -34.22 3.80 13.82
N LEU A 4 -33.32 3.87 14.80
CA LEU A 4 -32.58 2.70 15.26
C LEU A 4 -33.44 1.84 16.19
N TYR A 5 -33.47 0.54 15.88
CA TYR A 5 -33.91 -0.44 16.87
C TYR A 5 -33.01 -0.29 18.10
N TYR A 6 -33.63 -0.07 19.25
CA TYR A 6 -32.93 -0.03 20.53
C TYR A 6 -32.30 -1.42 20.76
N LYS A 7 -30.96 -1.50 20.70
CA LYS A 7 -30.21 -2.72 21.00
C LYS A 7 -29.43 -2.47 22.28
N GLU A 8 -29.76 -3.17 23.31
CA GLU A 8 -29.00 -3.14 24.56
C GLU A 8 -27.70 -3.92 24.34
N LEU A 9 -26.59 -3.22 24.49
CA LEU A 9 -25.25 -3.84 24.42
C LEU A 9 -24.88 -4.29 25.82
N PHE A 10 -24.50 -5.54 25.95
CA PHE A 10 -24.01 -6.08 27.21
C PHE A 10 -22.76 -6.91 26.98
N SER A 11 -21.89 -6.93 27.97
CA SER A 11 -20.74 -7.83 28.03
C SER A 11 -20.92 -8.77 29.23
N LYS A 12 -20.50 -10.02 29.02
CA LYS A 12 -20.41 -10.99 30.14
C LYS A 12 -19.06 -10.93 30.85
N LYS A 13 -18.12 -10.15 30.31
CA LYS A 13 -16.80 -9.98 30.91
C LYS A 13 -16.85 -8.90 31.96
N GLU A 14 -16.29 -9.19 33.12
CA GLU A 14 -16.08 -8.23 34.18
C GLU A 14 -14.69 -7.62 34.04
N GLY A 15 -14.63 -6.31 33.82
CA GLY A 15 -13.40 -5.57 33.58
C GLY A 15 -12.89 -5.71 32.14
N GLY A 16 -11.74 -5.13 31.88
CA GLY A 16 -11.08 -5.11 30.58
C GLY A 16 -10.12 -3.92 30.49
N MET A 17 -9.24 -3.93 29.49
CA MET A 17 -8.42 -2.77 29.18
C MET A 17 -9.27 -1.72 28.45
N LEU A 18 -8.99 -0.46 28.71
CA LEU A 18 -9.59 0.63 27.94
C LEU A 18 -9.07 0.57 26.49
N PRO A 19 -9.93 0.88 25.51
CA PRO A 19 -9.46 1.07 24.15
C PRO A 19 -8.38 2.15 24.10
N GLN A 20 -7.31 1.91 23.35
CA GLN A 20 -6.22 2.86 23.18
C GLN A 20 -6.44 3.71 21.94
N LEU A 21 -6.39 5.03 22.12
CA LEU A 21 -6.44 6.00 21.03
C LEU A 21 -5.03 6.49 20.73
N VAL A 22 -4.52 6.12 19.57
CA VAL A 22 -3.11 6.35 19.20
C VAL A 22 -3.02 7.41 18.11
N ILE A 23 -2.33 8.48 18.41
CA ILE A 23 -2.05 9.58 17.49
C ILE A 23 -0.63 9.40 16.97
N ALA A 24 -0.47 9.20 15.68
CA ALA A 24 0.83 9.08 15.02
C ALA A 24 1.16 10.34 14.22
N GLU A 25 2.41 10.77 14.21
CA GLU A 25 2.85 11.92 13.44
C GLU A 25 2.53 11.79 11.93
N ASN A 26 2.72 10.59 11.39
CA ASN A 26 2.50 10.28 9.98
C ASN A 26 2.09 8.81 9.77
N GLU A 27 1.85 8.44 8.50
CA GLU A 27 1.43 7.08 8.12
C GLU A 27 2.44 6.00 8.53
N ASN A 28 3.72 6.27 8.34
CA ASN A 28 4.77 5.30 8.67
C ASN A 28 4.89 5.08 10.18
N MET A 29 4.81 6.14 10.97
CA MET A 29 4.81 6.02 12.42
C MET A 29 3.60 5.23 12.93
N GLN A 30 2.41 5.41 12.30
CA GLN A 30 1.25 4.57 12.59
C GLN A 30 1.54 3.10 12.29
N SER A 31 2.08 2.79 11.12
CA SER A 31 2.37 1.41 10.72
C SER A 31 3.42 0.76 11.62
N ARG A 32 4.48 1.47 11.94
CA ARG A 32 5.54 0.99 12.87
C ARG A 32 5.01 0.76 14.27
N PHE A 33 4.14 1.64 14.78
CA PHE A 33 3.48 1.43 16.06
C PHE A 33 2.65 0.14 16.05
N VAL A 34 1.84 -0.07 15.01
CA VAL A 34 1.02 -1.29 14.88
C VAL A 34 1.90 -2.53 14.84
N VAL A 35 2.97 -2.53 14.06
CA VAL A 35 3.94 -3.63 13.97
C VAL A 35 4.55 -3.92 15.34
N GLN A 36 5.07 -2.89 16.03
CA GLN A 36 5.66 -3.07 17.35
C GLN A 36 4.67 -3.64 18.35
N LYS A 37 3.43 -3.12 18.34
CA LYS A 37 2.41 -3.58 19.29
C LYS A 37 1.95 -5.01 19.01
N ILE A 38 1.94 -5.45 17.74
CA ILE A 38 1.72 -6.84 17.38
C ILE A 38 2.81 -7.74 17.95
N LEU A 39 4.09 -7.33 17.85
CA LEU A 39 5.22 -8.07 18.41
C LEU A 39 5.12 -8.13 19.95
N ASP A 40 4.81 -7.02 20.62
CA ASP A 40 4.63 -6.99 22.08
C ASP A 40 3.53 -7.99 22.51
N LEU A 41 2.36 -7.96 21.85
CA LEU A 41 1.26 -8.87 22.18
C LEU A 41 1.60 -10.35 21.87
N ARG A 42 2.42 -10.59 20.86
CA ARG A 42 2.92 -11.93 20.56
C ARG A 42 3.87 -12.42 21.66
N GLU A 43 4.73 -11.56 22.20
CA GLU A 43 5.56 -11.87 23.38
C GLU A 43 4.72 -12.14 24.62
N GLU A 44 3.56 -11.47 24.77
CA GLU A 44 2.57 -11.75 25.81
C GLU A 44 1.82 -13.06 25.61
N GLY A 45 2.05 -13.78 24.50
CA GLY A 45 1.45 -15.08 24.19
C GLY A 45 0.13 -15.01 23.44
N ILE A 46 -0.17 -13.90 22.76
CA ILE A 46 -1.31 -13.81 21.84
C ILE A 46 -0.84 -14.21 20.45
N PRO A 47 -1.39 -15.29 19.85
CA PRO A 47 -0.97 -15.71 18.52
C PRO A 47 -1.48 -14.78 17.42
N LEU A 48 -0.79 -14.75 16.26
CA LEU A 48 -1.09 -13.81 15.19
C LEU A 48 -2.51 -13.96 14.62
N GLU A 49 -3.04 -15.16 14.53
CA GLU A 49 -4.41 -15.44 14.05
C GLU A 49 -5.50 -14.88 14.98
N GLU A 50 -5.15 -14.58 16.25
CA GLU A 50 -6.04 -13.88 17.18
C GLU A 50 -5.90 -12.34 17.12
N MET A 51 -5.16 -11.83 16.16
CA MET A 51 -4.98 -10.40 15.92
C MET A 51 -5.48 -10.01 14.54
N ALA A 52 -6.09 -8.83 14.44
CA ALA A 52 -6.50 -8.28 13.15
C ALA A 52 -6.23 -6.78 13.04
N VAL A 53 -5.86 -6.35 11.84
CA VAL A 53 -5.83 -4.93 11.48
C VAL A 53 -6.97 -4.65 10.52
N LEU A 54 -7.82 -3.70 10.91
CA LEU A 54 -9.01 -3.32 10.18
C LEU A 54 -8.84 -1.93 9.55
N PHE A 55 -9.30 -1.80 8.33
CA PHE A 55 -9.23 -0.55 7.57
C PHE A 55 -10.47 -0.34 6.70
N ARG A 56 -10.78 0.92 6.40
CA ARG A 56 -11.95 1.27 5.58
C ARG A 56 -11.78 0.93 4.11
N SER A 57 -10.58 1.10 3.58
CA SER A 57 -10.24 0.88 2.17
C SER A 57 -8.90 0.17 2.04
N SER A 58 -8.77 -0.72 1.05
CA SER A 58 -7.62 -1.61 0.90
C SER A 58 -6.28 -0.87 0.77
N PHE A 59 -6.24 0.28 0.10
CA PHE A 59 -5.01 1.06 -0.08
C PHE A 59 -4.45 1.63 1.25
N LEU A 60 -5.28 1.77 2.28
CA LEU A 60 -4.84 2.26 3.59
C LEU A 60 -3.94 1.26 4.34
N SER A 61 -3.88 0.00 3.92
CA SER A 61 -3.00 -1.00 4.54
C SER A 61 -1.61 -1.06 3.89
N PHE A 62 -1.38 -0.39 2.77
CA PHE A 62 -0.19 -0.63 1.94
C PHE A 62 1.13 -0.30 2.65
N ASP A 63 1.17 0.80 3.38
CA ASP A 63 2.33 1.13 4.20
C ASP A 63 2.59 0.10 5.30
N LEU A 64 1.52 -0.35 5.94
CA LEU A 64 1.60 -1.38 6.96
C LEU A 64 2.08 -2.72 6.38
N GLU A 65 1.64 -3.10 5.17
CA GLU A 65 2.09 -4.33 4.51
C GLU A 65 3.61 -4.35 4.32
N ILE A 66 4.20 -3.21 3.98
CA ILE A 66 5.65 -3.06 3.85
C ILE A 66 6.35 -3.23 5.21
N GLU A 67 5.85 -2.55 6.24
CA GLU A 67 6.45 -2.62 7.56
C GLU A 67 6.29 -4.03 8.20
N LEU A 68 5.16 -4.72 7.99
CA LEU A 68 4.98 -6.12 8.40
C LEU A 68 5.96 -7.05 7.68
N THR A 69 6.16 -6.84 6.37
CA THR A 69 7.11 -7.63 5.57
C THR A 69 8.55 -7.42 6.06
N LYS A 70 8.95 -6.17 6.33
CA LYS A 70 10.26 -5.84 6.91
C LYS A 70 10.48 -6.50 8.28
N ALA A 71 9.43 -6.56 9.09
CA ALA A 71 9.44 -7.20 10.40
C ALA A 71 9.31 -8.73 10.34
N ASN A 72 9.22 -9.32 9.13
CA ASN A 72 9.03 -10.74 8.89
C ASN A 72 7.78 -11.31 9.61
N ILE A 73 6.68 -10.54 9.62
CA ILE A 73 5.39 -10.96 10.19
C ILE A 73 4.51 -11.46 9.05
N PRO A 74 4.13 -12.76 9.04
CA PRO A 74 3.26 -13.31 8.02
C PRO A 74 1.83 -12.79 8.18
N PHE A 75 1.17 -12.50 7.06
CA PHE A 75 -0.19 -12.00 7.07
C PHE A 75 -1.02 -12.47 5.87
N VAL A 76 -2.32 -12.56 6.08
CA VAL A 76 -3.33 -12.78 5.05
C VAL A 76 -4.19 -11.52 4.91
N LYS A 77 -4.57 -11.17 3.67
CA LYS A 77 -5.38 -9.97 3.41
C LYS A 77 -6.73 -10.32 2.82
N TYR A 78 -7.79 -9.81 3.44
CA TYR A 78 -9.18 -9.93 2.98
C TYR A 78 -9.74 -8.58 2.51
N GLY A 79 -10.48 -8.60 1.42
CA GLY A 79 -11.11 -7.39 0.84
C GLY A 79 -10.19 -6.57 -0.07
N GLY A 80 -9.20 -7.21 -0.69
CA GLY A 80 -8.29 -6.62 -1.68
C GLY A 80 -7.07 -7.49 -1.93
N PHE A 81 -6.28 -7.11 -2.93
CA PHE A 81 -4.98 -7.74 -3.20
C PHE A 81 -3.89 -7.12 -2.32
N LYS A 82 -2.81 -7.86 -2.07
CA LYS A 82 -1.60 -7.28 -1.48
C LYS A 82 -1.05 -6.19 -2.41
N PHE A 83 -0.48 -5.15 -1.84
CA PHE A 83 -0.03 -3.97 -2.57
C PHE A 83 0.90 -4.32 -3.74
N ILE A 84 1.97 -5.02 -3.44
CA ILE A 84 2.99 -5.41 -4.43
C ILE A 84 2.49 -6.41 -5.47
N GLU A 85 1.36 -7.09 -5.25
CA GLU A 85 0.78 -8.06 -6.17
C GLU A 85 -0.09 -7.42 -7.26
N THR A 86 -0.51 -6.18 -7.06
CA THR A 86 -1.40 -5.49 -8.00
C THR A 86 -0.69 -5.16 -9.31
N ALA A 87 -1.37 -5.35 -10.45
CA ALA A 87 -0.77 -5.19 -11.77
C ALA A 87 -0.15 -3.80 -11.99
N HIS A 88 -0.88 -2.75 -11.65
CA HIS A 88 -0.45 -1.36 -11.86
C HIS A 88 0.72 -0.95 -10.96
N VAL A 89 0.85 -1.52 -9.76
CA VAL A 89 2.03 -1.33 -8.90
C VAL A 89 3.23 -2.06 -9.47
N LYS A 90 3.04 -3.32 -9.94
CA LYS A 90 4.08 -4.08 -10.65
C LYS A 90 4.56 -3.35 -11.92
N ASP A 91 3.65 -2.66 -12.62
CA ASP A 91 4.02 -1.86 -13.78
C ASP A 91 4.93 -0.69 -13.38
N MET A 92 4.54 0.07 -12.34
CA MET A 92 5.37 1.17 -11.82
C MET A 92 6.75 0.70 -11.34
N ILE A 93 6.79 -0.42 -10.62
CA ILE A 93 8.06 -1.04 -10.19
C ILE A 93 8.92 -1.41 -11.41
N ALA A 94 8.31 -1.96 -12.46
CA ALA A 94 9.05 -2.33 -13.68
C ALA A 94 9.69 -1.11 -14.37
N TYR A 95 8.99 0.02 -14.46
CA TYR A 95 9.57 1.27 -14.97
C TYR A 95 10.76 1.74 -14.12
N LEU A 96 10.67 1.69 -12.82
CA LEU A 96 11.78 2.08 -11.95
C LEU A 96 12.94 1.09 -12.01
N ARG A 97 12.66 -0.22 -12.15
CA ARG A 97 13.68 -1.26 -12.31
C ARG A 97 14.51 -1.09 -13.56
N VAL A 98 13.90 -0.78 -14.70
CA VAL A 98 14.67 -0.56 -15.95
C VAL A 98 15.51 0.71 -15.89
N LEU A 99 15.09 1.73 -15.12
CA LEU A 99 15.89 2.93 -14.87
C LEU A 99 17.11 2.63 -13.99
N GLU A 100 16.99 1.72 -13.03
CA GLU A 100 18.08 1.33 -12.14
C GLU A 100 18.97 0.24 -12.76
N ASN A 101 18.35 -0.76 -13.40
CA ASN A 101 19.04 -1.85 -14.10
C ASN A 101 18.50 -2.01 -15.53
N PRO A 102 19.13 -1.38 -16.53
CA PRO A 102 18.74 -1.51 -17.93
C PRO A 102 18.85 -2.94 -18.51
N ARG A 103 19.41 -3.89 -17.76
CA ARG A 103 19.49 -5.31 -18.14
C ARG A 103 18.35 -6.16 -17.61
N ASP A 104 17.38 -5.57 -16.93
CA ASP A 104 16.19 -6.28 -16.45
C ASP A 104 15.21 -6.59 -17.59
N ILE A 105 15.44 -7.73 -18.25
CA ILE A 105 14.64 -8.22 -19.37
C ILE A 105 13.16 -8.37 -18.98
N VAL A 106 12.89 -8.84 -17.78
CA VAL A 106 11.52 -9.08 -17.31
C VAL A 106 10.75 -7.77 -17.20
N SER A 107 11.38 -6.76 -16.62
CA SER A 107 10.79 -5.43 -16.51
C SER A 107 10.63 -4.75 -17.86
N TRP A 108 11.59 -4.88 -18.78
CA TRP A 108 11.44 -4.40 -20.15
C TRP A 108 10.27 -5.03 -20.88
N ASN A 109 10.17 -6.37 -20.90
CA ASN A 109 9.03 -7.05 -21.51
C ASN A 109 7.72 -6.58 -20.93
N ARG A 110 7.65 -6.39 -19.61
CA ARG A 110 6.44 -5.92 -18.96
C ARG A 110 6.01 -4.55 -19.46
N ILE A 111 6.89 -3.55 -19.44
CA ILE A 111 6.53 -2.18 -19.84
C ILE A 111 6.32 -2.02 -21.34
N LEU A 112 7.01 -2.79 -22.17
CA LEU A 112 6.82 -2.79 -23.63
C LEU A 112 5.44 -3.33 -24.01
N LEU A 113 4.98 -4.39 -23.36
CA LEU A 113 3.66 -4.98 -23.60
C LEU A 113 2.48 -4.10 -23.16
N LEU A 114 2.72 -3.03 -22.39
CA LEU A 114 1.71 -2.04 -22.04
C LEU A 114 1.42 -1.06 -23.20
N ILE A 115 2.30 -0.99 -24.19
CA ILE A 115 2.19 -0.06 -25.31
C ILE A 115 1.21 -0.63 -26.35
N GLU A 116 0.24 0.17 -26.76
CA GLU A 116 -0.72 -0.21 -27.79
C GLU A 116 0.00 -0.60 -29.11
N GLY A 117 -0.39 -1.75 -29.66
CA GLY A 117 0.20 -2.30 -30.89
C GLY A 117 1.55 -3.01 -30.71
N VAL A 118 2.09 -3.09 -29.49
CA VAL A 118 3.30 -3.85 -29.19
C VAL A 118 2.93 -5.24 -28.68
N GLY A 119 3.13 -6.24 -29.51
CA GLY A 119 2.95 -7.64 -29.16
C GLY A 119 4.23 -8.31 -28.65
N PRO A 120 4.16 -9.58 -28.18
CA PRO A 120 5.30 -10.31 -27.62
C PRO A 120 6.54 -10.35 -28.54
N ARG A 121 6.33 -10.58 -29.84
CA ARG A 121 7.45 -10.62 -30.83
C ARG A 121 8.16 -9.27 -30.96
N THR A 122 7.41 -8.16 -30.91
CA THR A 122 8.00 -6.82 -30.98
C THR A 122 8.73 -6.50 -29.68
N ALA A 123 8.14 -6.84 -28.53
CA ALA A 123 8.77 -6.65 -27.22
C ALA A 123 10.09 -7.45 -27.12
N GLU A 124 10.09 -8.73 -27.55
CA GLU A 124 11.28 -9.59 -27.58
C GLU A 124 12.38 -8.97 -28.43
N ARG A 125 12.07 -8.56 -29.67
CA ARG A 125 13.05 -7.91 -30.55
C ARG A 125 13.65 -6.64 -29.95
N VAL A 126 12.80 -5.76 -29.38
CA VAL A 126 13.26 -4.53 -28.70
C VAL A 126 14.17 -4.87 -27.54
N THR A 127 13.81 -5.89 -26.76
CA THR A 127 14.60 -6.33 -25.61
C THR A 127 15.94 -6.93 -26.05
N GLU A 128 15.97 -7.73 -27.14
CA GLU A 128 17.19 -8.25 -27.72
C GLU A 128 18.10 -7.13 -28.24
N ASP A 129 17.54 -6.11 -28.90
CA ASP A 129 18.30 -4.96 -29.37
C ASP A 129 18.89 -4.16 -28.19
N ILE A 130 18.12 -3.95 -27.10
CA ILE A 130 18.62 -3.34 -25.86
C ILE A 130 19.81 -4.15 -25.29
N MET A 131 19.70 -5.47 -25.26
CA MET A 131 20.74 -6.34 -24.69
C MET A 131 21.97 -6.51 -25.62
N SER A 132 21.76 -6.55 -26.93
CA SER A 132 22.84 -6.73 -27.93
C SER A 132 23.72 -5.50 -28.10
N HIS A 133 23.14 -4.33 -27.86
CA HIS A 133 23.93 -3.10 -27.78
C HIS A 133 24.80 -3.21 -26.54
N LYS A 134 25.98 -3.84 -26.73
CA LYS A 134 27.05 -4.03 -25.75
C LYS A 134 27.13 -2.78 -24.89
N LEU A 135 26.23 -2.72 -23.93
CA LEU A 135 26.30 -1.79 -22.84
C LEU A 135 27.60 -2.15 -22.12
N ASN A 136 28.70 -1.55 -22.62
CA ASN A 136 30.01 -1.65 -22.01
C ASN A 136 29.93 -0.87 -20.68
N ILE A 137 29.07 -1.40 -19.80
CA ILE A 137 28.79 -0.83 -18.50
C ILE A 137 29.89 -1.31 -17.57
N SER A 138 31.04 -0.64 -17.67
CA SER A 138 32.05 -0.67 -16.62
C SER A 138 31.76 0.35 -15.50
N GLY A 139 30.62 1.07 -15.56
CA GLY A 139 30.15 2.05 -14.58
C GLY A 139 28.76 1.69 -14.02
N LYS A 140 28.24 2.48 -13.07
CA LYS A 140 26.90 2.31 -12.51
C LYS A 140 25.84 2.29 -13.61
N SER A 141 24.89 1.37 -13.52
CA SER A 141 23.90 0.99 -14.56
C SER A 141 23.11 2.16 -15.18
N SER A 142 22.88 3.24 -14.44
CA SER A 142 22.17 4.43 -14.90
C SER A 142 22.91 5.25 -15.98
N GLU A 143 24.24 5.16 -16.09
CA GLU A 143 25.03 5.94 -17.05
C GLU A 143 24.78 5.50 -18.51
N ALA A 144 24.36 4.26 -18.74
CA ALA A 144 24.06 3.77 -20.07
C ALA A 144 22.78 4.38 -20.66
N LEU A 145 21.75 4.57 -19.83
CA LEU A 145 20.49 5.21 -20.22
C LEU A 145 20.63 6.73 -20.45
N VAL A 146 21.73 7.33 -20.00
CA VAL A 146 22.03 8.75 -20.24
C VAL A 146 22.71 8.95 -21.59
N SER A 147 23.27 7.89 -22.22
CA SER A 147 23.99 7.99 -23.49
C SER A 147 23.05 8.32 -24.65
N GLU A 148 23.26 9.46 -25.28
CA GLU A 148 22.53 9.89 -26.48
C GLU A 148 22.65 8.90 -27.63
N LYS A 149 23.78 8.25 -27.74
CA LYS A 149 24.06 7.22 -28.75
C LYS A 149 23.16 5.98 -28.58
N PHE A 150 22.87 5.58 -27.34
CA PHE A 150 21.97 4.47 -27.06
C PHE A 150 20.57 4.74 -27.64
N TRP A 151 20.03 5.95 -27.42
CA TRP A 151 18.67 6.30 -27.82
C TRP A 151 18.54 6.57 -29.34
N GLN A 152 19.59 7.04 -30.03
CA GLN A 152 19.55 7.28 -31.47
C GLN A 152 19.31 6.02 -32.29
N GLU A 153 19.74 4.86 -31.81
CA GLU A 153 19.56 3.59 -32.47
C GLU A 153 18.12 3.04 -32.43
N PHE A 154 17.27 3.62 -31.59
CA PHE A 154 15.85 3.25 -31.47
C PHE A 154 14.88 4.17 -32.24
N ASN A 155 15.38 5.06 -33.09
CA ASN A 155 14.55 5.98 -33.86
C ASN A 155 13.62 5.29 -34.88
N ASP A 156 13.96 4.07 -35.32
CA ASP A 156 13.17 3.32 -36.29
C ASP A 156 11.98 2.54 -35.68
N TYR A 157 11.83 2.58 -34.37
CA TYR A 157 10.72 1.90 -33.70
C TYR A 157 9.40 2.69 -33.78
N PRO A 158 8.24 1.99 -33.61
CA PRO A 158 6.93 2.64 -33.54
C PRO A 158 6.89 3.77 -32.54
N GLU A 159 6.04 4.77 -32.80
CA GLU A 159 5.93 6.01 -32.02
C GLU A 159 5.72 5.75 -30.51
N GLY A 160 4.93 4.73 -30.14
CA GLY A 160 4.69 4.37 -28.73
C GLY A 160 5.98 3.97 -27.98
N ILE A 161 6.87 3.20 -28.66
CA ILE A 161 8.17 2.79 -28.10
C ILE A 161 9.11 4.00 -28.00
N ARG A 162 9.13 4.86 -29.00
CA ARG A 162 9.92 6.10 -28.96
C ARG A 162 9.50 7.02 -27.83
N LYS A 163 8.20 7.20 -27.62
CA LYS A 163 7.65 7.97 -26.49
C LYS A 163 8.07 7.39 -25.13
N LEU A 164 8.07 6.06 -24.99
CA LEU A 164 8.57 5.40 -23.80
C LEU A 164 10.05 5.74 -23.56
N PHE A 165 10.87 5.56 -24.60
CA PHE A 165 12.31 5.81 -24.52
C PHE A 165 12.63 7.27 -24.20
N ASP A 166 11.94 8.22 -24.83
CA ASP A 166 12.11 9.66 -24.56
C ASP A 166 11.76 9.98 -23.09
N ARG A 167 10.72 9.38 -22.56
CA ARG A 167 10.35 9.54 -21.13
C ARG A 167 11.43 8.96 -20.24
N LEU A 168 11.87 7.73 -20.46
CA LEU A 168 12.89 7.07 -19.64
C LEU A 168 14.23 7.81 -19.70
N ARG A 169 14.63 8.32 -20.87
CA ARG A 169 15.82 9.15 -21.03
C ARG A 169 15.74 10.43 -20.19
N GLY A 170 14.59 11.11 -20.24
CA GLY A 170 14.37 12.32 -19.45
C GLY A 170 14.50 12.07 -17.95
N VAL A 171 13.95 10.96 -17.46
CA VAL A 171 14.05 10.58 -16.05
C VAL A 171 15.48 10.16 -15.68
N ALA A 172 16.15 9.35 -16.53
CA ALA A 172 17.51 8.85 -16.27
C ALA A 172 18.57 9.96 -16.25
N SER A 173 18.40 11.00 -17.07
CA SER A 173 19.35 12.10 -17.17
C SER A 173 19.33 13.07 -15.99
N SER A 174 18.36 12.95 -15.09
CA SER A 174 18.14 13.88 -13.99
C SER A 174 18.44 13.22 -12.64
N ARG A 175 19.04 13.98 -11.71
CA ARG A 175 19.21 13.55 -10.32
C ARG A 175 17.87 13.67 -9.59
N MET A 176 17.05 12.63 -9.67
CA MET A 176 15.73 12.58 -9.07
C MET A 176 15.67 11.58 -7.93
N THR A 177 14.91 11.93 -6.90
CA THR A 177 14.51 10.99 -5.85
C THR A 177 13.59 9.88 -6.39
N PRO A 178 13.40 8.76 -5.68
CA PRO A 178 12.45 7.73 -6.09
C PRO A 178 11.03 8.26 -6.32
N ALA A 179 10.56 9.18 -5.49
CA ALA A 179 9.24 9.81 -5.62
C ALA A 179 9.13 10.69 -6.87
N GLU A 180 10.16 11.48 -7.18
CA GLU A 180 10.20 12.30 -8.41
C GLU A 180 10.23 11.43 -9.66
N LYS A 181 11.02 10.34 -9.66
CA LYS A 181 11.02 9.35 -10.75
C LYS A 181 9.64 8.71 -10.92
N ALA A 182 9.04 8.26 -9.81
CA ALA A 182 7.71 7.67 -9.81
C ALA A 182 6.65 8.66 -10.34
N PHE A 183 6.73 9.94 -9.98
CA PHE A 183 5.85 10.98 -10.50
C PHE A 183 5.97 11.12 -12.02
N GLN A 184 7.18 11.25 -12.54
CA GLN A 184 7.44 11.39 -13.97
C GLN A 184 6.97 10.16 -14.76
N VAL A 185 7.17 8.97 -14.21
CA VAL A 185 6.68 7.72 -14.80
C VAL A 185 5.15 7.67 -14.77
N LEU A 186 4.53 8.07 -13.66
CA LEU A 186 3.07 8.05 -13.51
C LEU A 186 2.38 8.98 -14.52
N GLU A 187 2.95 10.15 -14.82
CA GLU A 187 2.41 11.04 -15.87
C GLU A 187 2.35 10.32 -17.23
N TYR A 188 3.39 9.56 -17.57
CA TYR A 188 3.43 8.75 -18.79
C TYR A 188 2.45 7.57 -18.74
N TYR A 189 2.38 6.88 -17.60
CA TYR A 189 1.59 5.66 -17.43
C TYR A 189 0.09 5.93 -17.28
N THR A 190 -0.31 7.09 -16.78
CA THR A 190 -1.73 7.42 -16.50
C THR A 190 -2.66 7.25 -17.73
N PRO A 191 -2.32 7.71 -18.95
CA PRO A 191 -3.15 7.45 -20.13
C PRO A 191 -3.29 5.95 -20.44
N ILE A 192 -2.22 5.18 -20.26
CA ILE A 192 -2.19 3.73 -20.49
C ILE A 192 -3.12 3.04 -19.47
N LEU A 193 -2.99 3.38 -18.20
CA LEU A 193 -3.84 2.86 -17.12
C LEU A 193 -5.33 3.12 -17.40
N LYS A 194 -5.67 4.34 -17.83
CA LYS A 194 -7.05 4.72 -18.16
C LYS A 194 -7.62 3.97 -19.35
N SER A 195 -6.79 3.61 -20.32
CA SER A 195 -7.23 2.83 -21.49
C SER A 195 -7.40 1.35 -21.21
N GLN A 196 -6.66 0.82 -20.22
CA GLN A 196 -6.67 -0.62 -19.91
C GLN A 196 -7.66 -1.02 -18.82
N TYR A 197 -8.03 -0.09 -17.91
CA TYR A 197 -8.79 -0.44 -16.71
C TYR A 197 -9.97 0.50 -16.48
N ASP A 198 -11.19 -0.04 -16.44
CA ASP A 198 -12.41 0.72 -16.11
C ASP A 198 -12.39 1.20 -14.66
N ASP A 199 -11.72 0.45 -13.76
CA ASP A 199 -11.55 0.78 -12.34
C ASP A 199 -10.33 1.70 -12.08
N HIS A 200 -9.82 2.40 -13.13
CA HIS A 200 -8.67 3.28 -13.02
C HIS A 200 -8.74 4.31 -11.87
N PRO A 201 -9.90 4.86 -11.44
CA PRO A 201 -9.91 5.80 -10.32
C PRO A 201 -9.48 5.16 -8.99
N LYS A 202 -9.80 3.87 -8.80
CA LYS A 202 -9.35 3.10 -7.64
C LYS A 202 -7.84 2.84 -7.71
N ARG A 203 -7.36 2.42 -8.88
CA ARG A 203 -5.93 2.13 -9.11
C ARG A 203 -5.06 3.37 -8.99
N MET A 204 -5.58 4.55 -9.35
CA MET A 204 -4.87 5.82 -9.14
C MET A 204 -4.60 6.09 -7.66
N LYS A 205 -5.53 5.76 -6.75
CA LYS A 205 -5.30 5.90 -5.30
C LYS A 205 -4.20 4.96 -4.79
N ASP A 206 -4.12 3.76 -5.35
CA ASP A 206 -3.03 2.84 -5.04
C ASP A 206 -1.68 3.42 -5.51
N LEU A 207 -1.65 4.07 -6.68
CA LEU A 207 -0.44 4.71 -7.23
C LEU A 207 -0.06 6.02 -6.51
N GLU A 208 -1.03 6.75 -5.97
CA GLU A 208 -0.77 7.88 -5.07
C GLU A 208 -0.09 7.41 -3.79
N MET A 209 -0.56 6.29 -3.22
CA MET A 209 0.08 5.69 -2.05
C MET A 209 1.50 5.19 -2.40
N PHE A 210 1.71 4.61 -3.58
CA PHE A 210 3.03 4.23 -4.08
C PHE A 210 4.01 5.42 -4.07
N GLN A 211 3.56 6.60 -4.54
CA GLN A 211 4.36 7.81 -4.50
C GLN A 211 4.67 8.28 -3.07
N ASN A 212 3.67 8.28 -2.18
CA ASN A 212 3.87 8.66 -0.78
C ASN A 212 4.88 7.75 -0.09
N ILE A 213 4.84 6.45 -0.38
CA ILE A 213 5.83 5.49 0.12
C ILE A 213 7.22 5.82 -0.43
N ALA A 214 7.33 6.11 -1.73
CA ALA A 214 8.59 6.45 -2.38
C ALA A 214 9.24 7.74 -1.82
N GLU A 215 8.47 8.69 -1.28
CA GLU A 215 8.97 9.93 -0.66
C GLU A 215 9.90 9.69 0.55
N ARG A 216 9.83 8.52 1.17
CA ARG A 216 10.65 8.15 2.34
C ARG A 216 12.07 7.70 1.98
N TYR A 217 12.30 7.44 0.70
CA TYR A 217 13.55 6.89 0.22
C TYR A 217 14.37 7.96 -0.50
N THR A 218 15.66 7.98 -0.21
CA THR A 218 16.62 8.88 -0.85
C THR A 218 17.19 8.31 -2.14
N ASP A 219 17.16 6.99 -2.29
CA ASP A 219 17.70 6.28 -3.45
C ASP A 219 16.73 5.19 -3.94
N THR A 220 16.79 4.95 -5.25
CA THR A 220 15.87 4.02 -5.94
C THR A 220 16.17 2.56 -5.62
N GLU A 221 17.44 2.21 -5.37
CA GLU A 221 17.86 0.84 -5.09
C GLU A 221 17.25 0.36 -3.76
N SER A 222 17.36 1.17 -2.70
CA SER A 222 16.75 0.86 -1.40
C SER A 222 15.23 0.75 -1.51
N PHE A 223 14.58 1.66 -2.25
CA PHE A 223 13.14 1.60 -2.49
C PHE A 223 12.73 0.32 -3.20
N LEU A 224 13.43 -0.04 -4.29
CA LEU A 224 13.13 -1.26 -5.06
C LEU A 224 13.44 -2.53 -4.27
N THR A 225 14.44 -2.50 -3.40
CA THR A 225 14.77 -3.63 -2.52
C THR A 225 13.62 -3.90 -1.56
N ASP A 226 13.12 -2.86 -0.90
CA ASP A 226 11.98 -3.01 0.02
C ASP A 226 10.69 -3.45 -0.73
N MET A 227 10.48 -2.95 -1.94
CA MET A 227 9.36 -3.39 -2.79
C MET A 227 9.51 -4.82 -3.33
N ALA A 228 10.70 -5.38 -3.32
CA ALA A 228 10.97 -6.75 -3.75
C ALA A 228 10.83 -7.76 -2.61
N LEU A 229 10.74 -7.30 -1.35
CA LEU A 229 10.48 -8.19 -0.22
C LEU A 229 9.09 -8.78 -0.37
N GLU A 230 9.03 -10.09 -0.42
CA GLU A 230 7.77 -10.82 -0.30
C GLU A 230 7.49 -11.05 1.19
N PRO A 231 6.25 -10.87 1.66
CA PRO A 231 5.90 -11.33 2.99
C PRO A 231 6.23 -12.82 3.07
N PRO A 232 6.65 -13.33 4.25
CA PRO A 232 6.89 -14.76 4.39
C PRO A 232 5.66 -15.51 3.90
N THR A 233 5.81 -16.14 2.75
CA THR A 233 4.88 -17.12 2.23
C THR A 233 5.26 -18.43 2.87
N GLU A 234 4.28 -19.30 3.08
CA GLU A 234 4.49 -20.70 3.44
C GLU A 234 5.76 -21.19 2.76
N SER A 235 6.78 -21.49 3.53
CA SER A 235 7.94 -22.18 2.98
C SER A 235 7.42 -23.52 2.43
N VAL A 236 7.49 -23.68 1.12
CA VAL A 236 7.20 -24.94 0.41
C VAL A 236 8.21 -26.04 0.82
N VAL A 237 8.80 -25.90 1.97
CA VAL A 237 9.75 -26.84 2.55
C VAL A 237 9.25 -27.16 3.94
N ASP A 238 8.36 -28.12 4.00
CA ASP A 238 8.32 -29.22 4.95
C ASP A 238 6.94 -29.88 4.92
N ILE A 239 6.76 -30.72 3.89
CA ILE A 239 5.65 -31.68 3.78
C ILE A 239 5.74 -32.79 4.87
N GLU A 240 6.56 -32.62 5.90
CA GLU A 240 6.79 -33.65 6.91
C GLU A 240 6.25 -33.35 8.32
N SER A 241 5.53 -32.24 8.51
CA SER A 241 4.85 -31.98 9.79
C SER A 241 3.36 -31.68 9.58
N PRO A 242 2.47 -32.66 9.52
CA PRO A 242 1.04 -32.37 9.50
C PRO A 242 0.62 -31.90 10.90
N GLY A 243 0.34 -30.58 11.06
CA GLY A 243 -0.30 -30.06 12.26
C GLY A 243 0.10 -28.67 12.77
N GLN A 244 1.00 -27.96 12.14
CA GLN A 244 1.18 -26.52 12.44
C GLN A 244 0.44 -25.70 11.38
N GLU A 245 -0.80 -25.26 11.68
CA GLU A 245 -1.42 -24.16 10.96
C GLU A 245 -0.51 -22.95 11.17
N GLU A 246 0.02 -22.37 10.07
CA GLU A 246 0.87 -21.20 10.17
C GLU A 246 0.08 -20.04 10.77
N GLU A 247 0.55 -19.51 11.88
CA GLU A 247 -0.02 -18.34 12.54
C GLU A 247 0.13 -17.12 11.63
N MET A 248 -0.97 -16.61 11.07
CA MET A 248 -0.97 -15.43 10.21
C MET A 248 -1.82 -14.30 10.79
N LEU A 249 -1.26 -13.09 10.79
CA LEU A 249 -2.00 -11.89 11.11
C LEU A 249 -3.09 -11.63 10.06
N VAL A 250 -4.28 -11.21 10.49
CA VAL A 250 -5.36 -10.87 9.58
C VAL A 250 -5.36 -9.37 9.25
N LEU A 251 -5.21 -9.03 7.97
CA LEU A 251 -5.49 -7.70 7.42
C LEU A 251 -6.85 -7.74 6.74
N SER A 252 -7.79 -6.87 7.12
CA SER A 252 -9.14 -6.94 6.54
C SER A 252 -9.79 -5.58 6.37
N THR A 253 -10.54 -5.43 5.28
CA THR A 253 -11.51 -4.33 5.25
C THR A 253 -12.60 -4.57 6.29
N ILE A 254 -13.14 -3.50 6.88
CA ILE A 254 -14.21 -3.61 7.88
C ILE A 254 -15.43 -4.38 7.34
N HIS A 255 -15.71 -4.25 6.05
CA HIS A 255 -16.81 -5.00 5.39
C HIS A 255 -16.57 -6.51 5.43
N SER A 256 -15.35 -6.95 5.13
CA SER A 256 -14.97 -8.37 5.12
C SER A 256 -14.85 -8.95 6.53
N ALA A 257 -14.64 -8.11 7.53
CA ALA A 257 -14.53 -8.49 8.94
C ALA A 257 -15.88 -8.74 9.63
N LYS A 258 -17.00 -8.51 8.93
CA LYS A 258 -18.34 -8.68 9.52
C LYS A 258 -18.59 -10.14 9.92
N GLY A 259 -18.91 -10.37 11.19
CA GLY A 259 -19.17 -11.71 11.75
C GLY A 259 -17.93 -12.41 12.32
N LEU A 260 -16.73 -11.88 12.07
CA LEU A 260 -15.48 -12.35 12.68
C LEU A 260 -15.18 -11.58 13.96
N GLU A 261 -14.28 -12.09 14.80
CA GLU A 261 -13.83 -11.40 16.01
C GLU A 261 -12.45 -11.92 16.45
N TRP A 262 -11.64 -11.03 17.01
CA TRP A 262 -10.26 -11.30 17.39
C TRP A 262 -9.98 -10.83 18.80
N LYS A 263 -8.97 -11.39 19.43
CA LYS A 263 -8.54 -10.97 20.76
C LYS A 263 -8.00 -9.56 20.78
N ALA A 264 -7.19 -9.20 19.75
CA ALA A 264 -6.69 -7.85 19.55
C ALA A 264 -7.09 -7.31 18.16
N VAL A 265 -7.61 -6.09 18.12
CA VAL A 265 -7.98 -5.40 16.88
C VAL A 265 -7.31 -4.04 16.83
N PHE A 266 -6.67 -3.78 15.70
CA PHE A 266 -6.10 -2.50 15.33
C PHE A 266 -6.97 -1.86 14.25
N LEU A 267 -7.63 -0.75 14.56
CA LEU A 267 -8.35 0.06 13.59
C LEU A 267 -7.45 1.20 13.14
N ILE A 268 -6.97 1.14 11.90
CA ILE A 268 -6.08 2.15 11.34
C ILE A 268 -6.82 3.22 10.56
N TYR A 269 -6.24 4.41 10.45
CA TYR A 269 -6.80 5.58 9.77
C TYR A 269 -8.21 5.98 10.26
N ALA A 270 -8.43 5.98 11.58
CA ALA A 270 -9.63 6.59 12.16
C ALA A 270 -9.56 8.12 12.05
N LEU A 271 -9.43 8.62 10.84
CA LEU A 271 -9.12 9.99 10.43
C LEU A 271 -10.26 10.56 9.60
N GLU A 272 -10.66 11.79 9.86
CA GLU A 272 -11.67 12.50 9.07
C GLU A 272 -11.20 12.64 7.62
N GLY A 273 -12.05 12.23 6.67
CA GLY A 273 -11.69 12.15 5.26
C GLY A 273 -11.14 10.79 4.80
N ARG A 274 -10.78 9.90 5.73
CA ARG A 274 -10.42 8.50 5.45
C ARG A 274 -11.45 7.53 6.04
N PHE A 275 -11.84 7.74 7.28
CA PHE A 275 -12.92 7.02 7.93
C PHE A 275 -13.64 7.93 8.93
N PRO A 276 -14.77 8.55 8.51
CA PRO A 276 -15.48 8.42 7.23
C PRO A 276 -14.72 8.98 6.03
N SER A 277 -15.01 8.44 4.85
CA SER A 277 -14.42 8.93 3.59
C SER A 277 -14.99 10.32 3.24
N LEU A 278 -14.20 11.17 2.53
CA LEU A 278 -14.66 12.49 2.08
C LEU A 278 -15.98 12.43 1.31
N ARG A 279 -16.14 11.41 0.46
CA ARG A 279 -17.38 11.19 -0.30
C ARG A 279 -18.58 10.95 0.63
N ALA A 280 -18.42 10.14 1.65
CA ALA A 280 -19.51 9.83 2.59
C ALA A 280 -19.97 11.05 3.38
N LEU A 281 -19.12 12.07 3.55
CA LEU A 281 -19.45 13.30 4.26
C LEU A 281 -20.46 14.19 3.51
N THR A 282 -20.68 13.93 2.21
CA THR A 282 -21.64 14.70 1.40
C THR A 282 -23.08 14.23 1.56
N SER A 283 -23.34 13.09 2.23
CA SER A 283 -24.65 12.47 2.40
C SER A 283 -24.85 11.98 3.84
N GLU A 284 -25.93 12.39 4.47
CA GLU A 284 -26.32 11.92 5.82
C GLU A 284 -26.46 10.39 5.86
N LYS A 285 -27.07 9.80 4.81
CA LYS A 285 -27.23 8.35 4.71
C LYS A 285 -25.88 7.62 4.60
N GLU A 286 -24.96 8.14 3.80
CA GLU A 286 -23.62 7.54 3.68
C GLU A 286 -22.82 7.70 4.97
N THR A 287 -22.95 8.85 5.65
CA THR A 287 -22.32 9.09 6.95
C THR A 287 -22.87 8.12 8.03
N GLU A 288 -24.16 7.83 8.01
CA GLU A 288 -24.75 6.83 8.92
C GLU A 288 -24.23 5.42 8.64
N GLU A 289 -24.00 5.06 7.36
CA GLU A 289 -23.43 3.77 7.01
C GLU A 289 -21.97 3.66 7.49
N GLU A 290 -21.18 4.72 7.33
CA GLU A 290 -19.81 4.77 7.87
C GLU A 290 -19.79 4.63 9.41
N LEU A 291 -20.77 5.23 10.11
CA LEU A 291 -20.92 5.06 11.56
C LEU A 291 -21.23 3.60 11.93
N ARG A 292 -22.06 2.91 11.13
CA ARG A 292 -22.32 1.47 11.34
C ARG A 292 -21.05 0.64 11.13
N LEU A 293 -20.22 1.02 10.15
CA LEU A 293 -18.92 0.36 9.94
C LEU A 293 -17.97 0.61 11.12
N MET A 294 -17.94 1.83 11.68
CA MET A 294 -17.16 2.11 12.89
C MET A 294 -17.61 1.21 14.05
N TYR A 295 -18.93 1.11 14.26
CA TYR A 295 -19.49 0.21 15.26
C TYR A 295 -19.07 -1.25 15.00
N VAL A 296 -19.15 -1.73 13.75
CA VAL A 296 -18.68 -3.07 13.40
C VAL A 296 -17.21 -3.23 13.75
N ALA A 297 -16.34 -2.31 13.33
CA ALA A 297 -14.91 -2.39 13.58
C ALA A 297 -14.58 -2.50 15.08
N CYS A 298 -15.14 -1.60 15.91
CA CYS A 298 -14.90 -1.60 17.34
C CYS A 298 -15.42 -2.88 18.03
N THR A 299 -16.53 -3.45 17.55
CA THR A 299 -17.11 -4.67 18.14
C THR A 299 -16.43 -5.96 17.68
N ARG A 300 -15.38 -5.90 16.87
CA ARG A 300 -14.58 -7.09 16.49
C ARG A 300 -13.54 -7.44 17.55
N ALA A 301 -13.20 -6.50 18.42
CA ALA A 301 -12.25 -6.69 19.51
C ALA A 301 -12.87 -7.43 20.69
N LYS A 302 -12.20 -8.48 21.16
CA LYS A 302 -12.57 -9.21 22.38
C LYS A 302 -11.93 -8.62 23.63
N ASP A 303 -10.64 -8.29 23.58
CA ASP A 303 -9.85 -7.85 24.73
C ASP A 303 -9.12 -6.53 24.50
N TYR A 304 -8.50 -6.35 23.32
CA TYR A 304 -7.67 -5.20 23.01
C TYR A 304 -8.21 -4.47 21.78
N LEU A 305 -8.45 -3.18 21.90
CA LEU A 305 -8.83 -2.31 20.80
C LEU A 305 -7.87 -1.12 20.72
N PHE A 306 -7.13 -1.05 19.61
CA PHE A 306 -6.28 0.07 19.26
C PHE A 306 -6.94 0.86 18.14
N VAL A 307 -7.31 2.10 18.38
CA VAL A 307 -7.84 3.01 17.36
C VAL A 307 -6.74 4.00 17.02
N THR A 308 -6.24 3.95 15.79
CA THR A 308 -5.09 4.74 15.41
C THR A 308 -5.41 5.70 14.27
N TYR A 309 -4.80 6.86 14.28
CA TYR A 309 -4.86 7.78 13.15
C TYR A 309 -3.57 8.59 13.02
N PRO A 310 -3.08 8.78 11.78
CA PRO A 310 -1.97 9.67 11.52
C PRO A 310 -2.47 11.12 11.40
N ILE A 311 -1.61 12.06 11.75
CA ILE A 311 -1.78 13.48 11.42
C ILE A 311 -0.87 13.82 10.22
N ASN A 312 -1.05 15.02 9.61
CA ASN A 312 -0.22 15.50 8.51
C ASN A 312 -0.30 14.67 7.21
N ILE A 313 -1.47 14.10 6.91
CA ILE A 313 -1.69 13.37 5.66
C ILE A 313 -2.10 14.33 4.56
N PHE A 314 -1.24 14.50 3.54
CA PHE A 314 -1.61 15.27 2.37
C PHE A 314 -2.54 14.46 1.47
N ASP A 315 -3.76 14.94 1.30
CA ASP A 315 -4.74 14.36 0.38
C ASP A 315 -4.69 15.11 -0.96
N ARG A 316 -4.24 14.41 -2.00
CA ARG A 316 -4.04 14.99 -3.34
C ARG A 316 -5.37 15.28 -4.05
N GLU A 317 -6.44 14.54 -3.74
CA GLU A 317 -7.76 14.72 -4.34
C GLU A 317 -8.41 16.04 -3.86
N SER A 318 -8.31 16.33 -2.56
CA SER A 318 -8.83 17.56 -1.98
C SER A 318 -7.80 18.70 -1.93
N GLY A 319 -6.51 18.42 -2.14
CA GLY A 319 -5.41 19.38 -2.00
C GLY A 319 -5.21 19.88 -0.56
N THR A 320 -5.69 19.14 0.45
CA THR A 320 -5.66 19.56 1.86
C THR A 320 -4.87 18.57 2.72
N VAL A 321 -4.40 19.05 3.86
CA VAL A 321 -3.80 18.19 4.89
C VAL A 321 -4.88 17.70 5.84
N LEU A 322 -5.01 16.38 5.92
CA LEU A 322 -5.90 15.72 6.86
C LEU A 322 -5.14 15.52 8.18
N SER A 323 -5.72 15.97 9.30
CA SER A 323 -5.09 15.89 10.62
C SER A 323 -6.09 15.69 11.76
N LYS A 324 -7.39 15.68 11.46
CA LYS A 324 -8.43 15.58 12.48
C LYS A 324 -8.83 14.13 12.70
N PRO A 325 -9.00 13.69 13.96
CA PRO A 325 -9.57 12.38 14.22
C PRO A 325 -10.96 12.24 13.57
N SER A 326 -11.34 11.03 13.28
CA SER A 326 -12.68 10.71 12.80
C SER A 326 -13.74 11.34 13.72
N ARG A 327 -14.78 11.97 13.15
CA ARG A 327 -15.91 12.50 13.90
C ARG A 327 -16.61 11.47 14.78
N PHE A 328 -16.44 10.19 14.48
CA PHE A 328 -17.06 9.09 15.24
C PHE A 328 -16.34 8.80 16.56
N ILE A 329 -15.09 9.25 16.69
CA ILE A 329 -14.30 9.14 17.92
C ILE A 329 -14.10 10.50 18.59
N GLN A 330 -14.35 11.58 17.85
CA GLN A 330 -14.27 12.92 18.39
C GLN A 330 -15.36 13.15 19.43
N GLY A 331 -14.99 13.52 20.65
CA GLY A 331 -15.93 13.78 21.72
C GLY A 331 -16.37 12.54 22.53
N ILE A 332 -15.72 11.39 22.32
CA ILE A 332 -15.82 10.28 23.27
C ILE A 332 -15.22 10.73 24.61
N ASP A 333 -15.88 10.37 25.70
CA ASP A 333 -15.41 10.67 27.05
C ASP A 333 -14.00 10.11 27.27
N GLU A 334 -13.04 10.96 27.63
CA GLU A 334 -11.64 10.59 27.87
C GLU A 334 -11.47 9.46 28.90
N ARG A 335 -12.45 9.26 29.78
CA ARG A 335 -12.47 8.13 30.73
C ARG A 335 -12.70 6.77 30.06
N LEU A 336 -13.11 6.75 28.81
CA LEU A 336 -13.39 5.54 28.03
C LEU A 336 -12.28 5.19 27.03
N LEU A 337 -11.25 6.03 26.93
CA LEU A 337 -10.13 5.88 26.00
C LEU A 337 -8.82 6.20 26.71
N GLU A 338 -7.77 5.45 26.41
CA GLU A 338 -6.41 5.75 26.84
C GLU A 338 -5.64 6.40 25.69
N PRO A 339 -5.30 7.70 25.77
CA PRO A 339 -4.61 8.40 24.68
C PRO A 339 -3.11 8.09 24.68
N TRP A 340 -2.56 7.85 23.50
CA TRP A 340 -1.14 7.65 23.23
C TRP A 340 -0.69 8.55 22.09
N ILE A 341 0.49 9.14 22.18
CA ILE A 341 1.12 9.93 21.12
C ILE A 341 2.41 9.20 20.73
N VAL A 342 2.58 8.96 19.43
CA VAL A 342 3.75 8.32 18.84
C VAL A 342 4.45 9.33 17.94
N GLU A 343 5.66 9.73 18.36
CA GLU A 343 6.53 10.67 17.65
C GLU A 343 7.72 9.95 17.00
#